data_1474759c785d3d0ec8db24c91e86b8a0
#
_entry.id   1474759c785d3d0ec8db24c91e86b8a0
#
_cell.length_a   1.000
_cell.length_b   1.000
_cell.length_c   1.000
_cell.angle_alpha   90.00
_cell.angle_beta   90.00
_cell.angle_gamma   90.00
#
_symmetry.space_group_name_H-M   'P 1'
#
loop_
_entity.id
_entity.type
_entity.pdbx_description
1 polymer ?
#
loop_
_entity_poly.entity_id
_entity_poly.type
_entity_poly.pdbx_seq_one_letter_code
_entity_poly.pdbx_strand_id
1 'polypeptide(L)'
;MGRNTLTTEEKTQESLVNSQQLDYPEYVALKERIVLLAGEVNEESIANVTHQLFAHCQASNTIPIPLVINTYGGSVDEMFALYDTIKYINCPIHTVGLGKIMSAGVLLLAAGTKGKRIIGNHARVMIHPISTFTSGTVFAAINELEEVKRMQELMSTSLVLESKMTKKQLNKMFKQNLDIYMDANKAVELGIADIIA
;
A
#
# COMPACT_ATOMS: atom_id res chain seq x y z
N MET A 1 -8.95 -48.92 17.99
CA MET A 1 -8.18 -48.09 17.07
C MET A 1 -9.15 -47.60 15.98
N GLY A 2 -9.75 -46.44 16.22
CA GLY A 2 -10.67 -45.80 15.25
C GLY A 2 -9.89 -45.01 14.22
N ARG A 3 -10.04 -45.38 12.92
CA ARG A 3 -9.55 -44.55 11.83
C ARG A 3 -10.56 -43.40 11.65
N ASN A 4 -10.14 -42.17 11.94
CA ASN A 4 -10.89 -40.98 11.55
C ASN A 4 -10.84 -40.91 10.02
N THR A 5 -11.93 -41.31 9.35
CA THR A 5 -12.12 -41.04 7.91
C THR A 5 -12.70 -39.64 7.77
N LEU A 6 -11.95 -38.75 7.16
CA LEU A 6 -12.40 -37.40 6.78
C LEU A 6 -13.69 -37.49 5.97
N THR A 7 -14.62 -36.57 6.20
CA THR A 7 -15.87 -36.44 5.46
C THR A 7 -15.63 -36.09 3.99
N THR A 8 -16.61 -36.33 3.14
CA THR A 8 -16.49 -35.99 1.70
C THR A 8 -16.26 -34.52 1.46
N GLU A 9 -16.79 -33.65 2.31
CA GLU A 9 -16.58 -32.19 2.25
C GLU A 9 -15.17 -31.80 2.66
N GLU A 10 -14.60 -32.41 3.71
CA GLU A 10 -13.20 -32.19 4.12
C GLU A 10 -12.23 -32.64 3.04
N LYS A 11 -12.49 -33.76 2.37
CA LYS A 11 -11.69 -34.22 1.22
C LYS A 11 -11.79 -33.30 0.01
N THR A 12 -12.97 -32.69 -0.21
CA THR A 12 -13.16 -31.73 -1.31
C THR A 12 -12.45 -30.41 -1.01
N GLN A 13 -12.46 -29.93 0.23
CA GLN A 13 -11.68 -28.76 0.65
C GLN A 13 -10.17 -29.03 0.60
N GLU A 14 -9.69 -30.18 1.06
CA GLU A 14 -8.28 -30.57 0.90
C GLU A 14 -7.86 -30.68 -0.58
N SER A 15 -8.73 -31.17 -1.47
CA SER A 15 -8.42 -31.25 -2.90
C SER A 15 -8.41 -29.90 -3.61
N LEU A 16 -9.21 -28.94 -3.16
CA LEU A 16 -9.22 -27.57 -3.69
C LEU A 16 -7.99 -26.77 -3.22
N VAL A 17 -7.50 -27.04 -2.00
CA VAL A 17 -6.25 -26.44 -1.47
C VAL A 17 -5.01 -27.08 -2.12
N ASN A 18 -5.08 -28.37 -2.51
CA ASN A 18 -3.97 -29.11 -3.15
C ASN A 18 -3.79 -28.82 -4.65
N SER A 19 -4.66 -28.04 -5.30
CA SER A 19 -4.55 -27.76 -6.74
C SER A 19 -3.62 -26.58 -7.08
N GLN A 20 -3.22 -25.77 -6.10
CA GLN A 20 -2.12 -24.81 -6.21
C GLN A 20 -1.13 -25.11 -5.06
N GLN A 21 -0.05 -25.76 -5.38
CA GLN A 21 1.05 -25.99 -4.47
C GLN A 21 1.74 -24.63 -4.26
N LEU A 22 1.28 -23.87 -3.22
CA LEU A 22 1.99 -22.67 -2.78
C LEU A 22 3.42 -23.07 -2.50
N ASP A 23 4.37 -22.27 -2.96
CA ASP A 23 5.75 -22.50 -2.53
C ASP A 23 5.88 -22.20 -1.01
N TYR A 24 6.96 -22.68 -0.40
CA TYR A 24 7.13 -22.55 1.05
C TYR A 24 7.08 -21.09 1.54
N PRO A 25 7.70 -20.10 0.86
CA PRO A 25 7.58 -18.68 1.22
C PRO A 25 6.14 -18.14 1.18
N GLU A 26 5.36 -18.48 0.15
CA GLU A 26 3.96 -18.07 0.04
C GLU A 26 3.09 -18.68 1.15
N TYR A 27 3.31 -19.95 1.48
CA TYR A 27 2.63 -20.62 2.59
C TYR A 27 2.94 -19.94 3.93
N VAL A 28 4.21 -19.60 4.20
CA VAL A 28 4.60 -18.91 5.43
C VAL A 28 3.99 -17.51 5.49
N ALA A 29 4.04 -16.74 4.40
CA ALA A 29 3.44 -15.40 4.33
C ALA A 29 1.94 -15.46 4.62
N LEU A 30 1.23 -16.42 4.02
CA LEU A 30 -0.21 -16.61 4.26
C LEU A 30 -0.50 -16.99 5.72
N LYS A 31 0.27 -17.90 6.30
CA LYS A 31 0.13 -18.34 7.70
C LYS A 31 0.38 -17.21 8.70
N GLU A 32 1.41 -16.41 8.47
CA GLU A 32 1.78 -15.26 9.30
C GLU A 32 0.98 -13.99 8.96
N ARG A 33 0.02 -14.07 8.04
CA ARG A 33 -0.83 -12.97 7.57
C ARG A 33 -0.06 -11.81 6.94
N ILE A 34 1.18 -12.04 6.47
CA ILE A 34 2.02 -11.01 5.87
C ILE A 34 1.57 -10.78 4.44
N VAL A 35 1.20 -9.55 4.12
CA VAL A 35 0.88 -9.10 2.76
C VAL A 35 2.05 -8.29 2.22
N LEU A 36 2.47 -8.56 1.00
CA LEU A 36 3.63 -7.92 0.38
C LEU A 36 3.21 -7.09 -0.84
N LEU A 37 3.49 -5.79 -0.80
CA LEU A 37 3.48 -4.89 -1.96
C LEU A 37 4.92 -4.64 -2.38
N ALA A 38 5.43 -5.41 -3.34
CA ALA A 38 6.77 -5.27 -3.90
C ALA A 38 6.71 -5.01 -5.40
N GLY A 39 7.56 -4.11 -5.90
CA GLY A 39 7.58 -3.74 -7.31
C GLY A 39 6.72 -2.53 -7.64
N GLU A 40 6.11 -2.52 -8.82
CA GLU A 40 5.30 -1.40 -9.32
C GLU A 40 3.89 -1.42 -8.72
N VAL A 41 3.34 -0.23 -8.46
CA VAL A 41 1.93 -0.04 -8.10
C VAL A 41 1.12 -0.03 -9.39
N ASN A 42 0.51 -1.16 -9.73
CA ASN A 42 -0.31 -1.37 -10.92
C ASN A 42 -1.53 -2.24 -10.59
N GLU A 43 -2.42 -2.43 -11.57
CA GLU A 43 -3.66 -3.18 -11.41
C GLU A 43 -3.43 -4.60 -10.83
N GLU A 44 -2.46 -5.33 -11.37
CA GLU A 44 -2.18 -6.72 -10.94
C GLU A 44 -1.68 -6.76 -9.49
N SER A 45 -0.68 -5.93 -9.15
CA SER A 45 -0.10 -5.90 -7.79
C SER A 45 -1.14 -5.46 -6.75
N ILE A 46 -1.97 -4.47 -7.07
CA ILE A 46 -2.97 -3.95 -6.14
C ILE A 46 -4.17 -4.89 -6.00
N ALA A 47 -4.63 -5.52 -7.08
CA ALA A 47 -5.66 -6.54 -7.00
C ALA A 47 -5.22 -7.71 -6.09
N ASN A 48 -3.97 -8.19 -6.25
CA ASN A 48 -3.42 -9.26 -5.42
C ASN A 48 -3.35 -8.86 -3.93
N VAL A 49 -2.80 -7.68 -3.62
CA VAL A 49 -2.74 -7.16 -2.24
C VAL A 49 -4.13 -7.02 -1.65
N THR A 50 -5.07 -6.45 -2.39
CA THR A 50 -6.46 -6.24 -1.97
C THR A 50 -7.16 -7.56 -1.64
N HIS A 51 -7.02 -8.58 -2.47
CA HIS A 51 -7.59 -9.91 -2.21
C HIS A 51 -7.03 -10.52 -0.92
N GLN A 52 -5.72 -10.42 -0.69
CA GLN A 52 -5.10 -10.92 0.53
C GLN A 52 -5.58 -10.17 1.78
N LEU A 53 -5.69 -8.83 1.71
CA LEU A 53 -6.21 -8.03 2.82
C LEU A 53 -7.65 -8.42 3.18
N PHE A 54 -8.53 -8.58 2.19
CA PHE A 54 -9.90 -9.04 2.45
C PHE A 54 -9.95 -10.44 3.03
N ALA A 55 -9.19 -11.40 2.48
CA ALA A 55 -9.13 -12.77 2.97
C ALA A 55 -8.67 -12.83 4.43
N HIS A 56 -7.59 -12.12 4.75
CA HIS A 56 -7.08 -12.06 6.13
C HIS A 56 -8.05 -11.35 7.08
N CYS A 57 -8.68 -10.27 6.63
CA CYS A 57 -9.66 -9.55 7.44
C CYS A 57 -10.90 -10.40 7.73
N GLN A 58 -11.37 -11.19 6.75
CA GLN A 58 -12.48 -12.12 6.94
C GLN A 58 -12.14 -13.25 7.91
N ALA A 59 -10.92 -13.76 7.86
CA ALA A 59 -10.45 -14.79 8.80
C ALA A 59 -10.36 -14.28 10.25
N SER A 60 -9.96 -13.03 10.46
CA SER A 60 -9.99 -12.35 11.77
C SER A 60 -9.89 -10.83 11.57
N ASN A 61 -10.83 -10.09 12.10
CA ASN A 61 -10.85 -8.63 12.04
C ASN A 61 -10.14 -7.95 13.23
N THR A 62 -9.64 -8.72 14.19
CA THR A 62 -8.97 -8.20 15.40
C THR A 62 -7.44 -8.38 15.35
N ILE A 63 -6.97 -9.41 14.63
CA ILE A 63 -5.54 -9.68 14.47
C ILE A 63 -4.99 -8.75 13.39
N PRO A 64 -3.94 -7.96 13.68
CA PRO A 64 -3.34 -7.06 12.70
C PRO A 64 -2.84 -7.79 11.45
N ILE A 65 -2.87 -7.09 10.31
CA ILE A 65 -2.30 -7.55 9.05
C ILE A 65 -1.06 -6.71 8.76
N PRO A 66 0.15 -7.29 8.79
CA PRO A 66 1.36 -6.60 8.34
C PRO A 66 1.32 -6.43 6.81
N LEU A 67 1.36 -5.18 6.35
CA LEU A 67 1.51 -4.84 4.93
C LEU A 67 2.92 -4.31 4.68
N VAL A 68 3.76 -5.15 4.11
CA VAL A 68 5.15 -4.80 3.78
C VAL A 68 5.19 -4.10 2.43
N ILE A 69 5.83 -2.93 2.37
CA ILE A 69 5.87 -2.04 1.21
C ILE A 69 7.31 -1.83 0.77
N ASN A 70 7.61 -2.17 -0.49
CA ASN A 70 8.91 -1.97 -1.14
C ASN A 70 8.68 -1.61 -2.61
N THR A 71 8.42 -0.34 -2.92
CA THR A 71 7.98 0.10 -4.25
C THR A 71 8.62 1.42 -4.68
N TYR A 72 8.84 1.58 -5.98
CA TYR A 72 9.10 2.88 -6.62
C TYR A 72 7.83 3.72 -6.81
N GLY A 73 6.64 3.15 -6.59
CA GLY A 73 5.37 3.77 -6.89
C GLY A 73 4.76 3.22 -8.18
N GLY A 74 3.91 4.01 -8.82
CA GLY A 74 3.20 3.65 -10.06
C GLY A 74 1.89 4.40 -10.22
N SER A 75 0.83 3.72 -10.66
CA SER A 75 -0.48 4.27 -10.94
C SER A 75 -1.10 4.99 -9.73
N VAL A 76 -1.60 6.19 -9.96
CA VAL A 76 -2.30 6.99 -8.94
C VAL A 76 -3.67 6.39 -8.63
N ASP A 77 -4.37 5.86 -9.63
CA ASP A 77 -5.67 5.23 -9.43
C ASP A 77 -5.54 3.99 -8.56
N GLU A 78 -4.55 3.16 -8.83
CA GLU A 78 -4.26 1.96 -8.05
C GLU A 78 -3.76 2.27 -6.62
N MET A 79 -3.01 3.36 -6.47
CA MET A 79 -2.67 3.89 -5.15
C MET A 79 -3.92 4.24 -4.34
N PHE A 80 -4.89 4.94 -4.95
CA PHE A 80 -6.13 5.27 -4.27
C PHE A 80 -7.01 4.04 -4.03
N ALA A 81 -7.05 3.08 -4.96
CA ALA A 81 -7.78 1.83 -4.76
C ALA A 81 -7.29 1.08 -3.50
N LEU A 82 -5.98 0.96 -3.32
CA LEU A 82 -5.43 0.33 -2.11
C LEU A 82 -5.59 1.23 -0.87
N TYR A 83 -5.41 2.55 -1.00
CA TYR A 83 -5.65 3.48 0.10
C TYR A 83 -7.08 3.35 0.64
N ASP A 84 -8.07 3.39 -0.25
CA ASP A 84 -9.47 3.26 0.13
C ASP A 84 -9.77 1.86 0.70
N THR A 85 -9.16 0.81 0.16
CA THR A 85 -9.24 -0.54 0.72
C THR A 85 -8.75 -0.57 2.18
N ILE A 86 -7.57 -0.01 2.46
CA ILE A 86 -7.00 0.08 3.83
C ILE A 86 -7.95 0.83 4.76
N LYS A 87 -8.64 1.86 4.27
CA LYS A 87 -9.59 2.65 5.09
C LYS A 87 -10.97 1.99 5.23
N TYR A 88 -11.36 1.18 4.26
CA TYR A 88 -12.65 0.51 4.25
C TYR A 88 -12.69 -0.74 5.14
N ILE A 89 -11.63 -1.56 5.12
CA ILE A 89 -11.62 -2.81 5.87
C ILE A 89 -11.54 -2.55 7.38
N ASN A 90 -12.29 -3.35 8.13
CA ASN A 90 -12.36 -3.22 9.59
C ASN A 90 -11.31 -4.09 10.29
N CYS A 91 -10.05 -3.97 9.85
CA CYS A 91 -8.90 -4.69 10.40
C CYS A 91 -7.74 -3.71 10.64
N PRO A 92 -6.96 -3.87 11.71
CA PRO A 92 -5.74 -3.07 11.87
C PRO A 92 -4.71 -3.46 10.79
N ILE A 93 -4.26 -2.47 10.01
CA ILE A 93 -3.19 -2.65 9.02
C ILE A 93 -1.91 -2.04 9.55
N HIS A 94 -0.90 -2.87 9.82
CA HIS A 94 0.42 -2.43 10.25
C HIS A 94 1.34 -2.32 9.03
N THR A 95 1.52 -1.12 8.51
CA THR A 95 2.39 -0.90 7.35
C THR A 95 3.86 -0.95 7.73
N VAL A 96 4.67 -1.61 6.90
CA VAL A 96 6.12 -1.78 7.12
C VAL A 96 6.87 -1.40 5.85
N GLY A 97 7.49 -0.23 5.85
CA GLY A 97 8.27 0.26 4.71
C GLY A 97 9.70 -0.25 4.74
N LEU A 98 10.11 -1.04 3.76
CA LEU A 98 11.46 -1.58 3.65
C LEU A 98 12.10 -1.24 2.29
N GLY A 99 13.38 -0.88 2.32
CA GLY A 99 14.15 -0.58 1.12
C GLY A 99 13.74 0.75 0.45
N LYS A 100 12.76 0.74 -0.44
CA LYS A 100 12.28 1.94 -1.14
C LYS A 100 10.78 2.14 -0.95
N ILE A 101 10.40 3.34 -0.55
CA ILE A 101 9.02 3.78 -0.37
C ILE A 101 8.89 5.09 -1.14
N MET A 102 8.56 5.00 -2.43
CA MET A 102 8.60 6.16 -3.30
C MET A 102 7.24 6.44 -3.93
N SER A 103 6.97 7.73 -4.21
CA SER A 103 5.77 8.18 -4.93
C SER A 103 4.48 7.63 -4.26
N ALA A 104 3.68 6.85 -4.97
CA ALA A 104 2.47 6.18 -4.45
C ALA A 104 2.71 5.43 -3.13
N GLY A 105 3.88 4.80 -2.96
CA GLY A 105 4.25 4.05 -1.76
C GLY A 105 4.25 4.89 -0.48
N VAL A 106 4.46 6.19 -0.59
CA VAL A 106 4.50 7.11 0.57
C VAL A 106 3.12 7.24 1.22
N LEU A 107 2.08 7.46 0.42
CA LEU A 107 0.71 7.52 0.93
C LEU A 107 0.28 6.16 1.49
N LEU A 108 0.63 5.07 0.81
CA LEU A 108 0.29 3.71 1.25
C LEU A 108 0.96 3.34 2.59
N LEU A 109 2.23 3.74 2.80
CA LEU A 109 2.87 3.58 4.12
C LEU A 109 2.15 4.41 5.19
N ALA A 110 1.84 5.66 4.87
CA ALA A 110 1.19 6.59 5.79
C ALA A 110 -0.25 6.16 6.14
N ALA A 111 -0.92 5.40 5.27
CA ALA A 111 -2.31 4.95 5.42
C ALA A 111 -2.51 3.91 6.53
N GLY A 112 -1.46 3.26 7.01
CA GLY A 112 -1.53 2.25 8.06
C GLY A 112 -2.07 2.76 9.39
N THR A 113 -2.35 1.82 10.29
CA THR A 113 -2.83 2.13 11.65
C THR A 113 -1.84 3.06 12.36
N LYS A 114 -2.33 4.21 12.81
CA LYS A 114 -1.52 5.23 13.51
C LYS A 114 -0.82 4.64 14.73
N GLY A 115 0.46 4.97 14.91
CA GLY A 115 1.32 4.43 15.97
C GLY A 115 1.87 3.02 15.67
N LYS A 116 1.54 2.44 14.50
CA LYS A 116 1.95 1.08 14.09
C LYS A 116 2.61 1.03 12.70
N ARG A 117 2.90 2.19 12.13
CA ARG A 117 3.57 2.30 10.83
C ARG A 117 5.07 2.25 11.06
N ILE A 118 5.72 1.24 10.53
CA ILE A 118 7.15 0.96 10.73
C ILE A 118 7.92 1.31 9.47
N ILE A 119 9.12 1.82 9.63
CA ILE A 119 10.06 2.04 8.51
C ILE A 119 11.44 1.48 8.88
N GLY A 120 12.05 0.74 7.97
CA GLY A 120 13.42 0.23 8.13
C GLY A 120 14.44 1.37 8.18
N ASN A 121 15.45 1.26 9.03
CA ASN A 121 16.47 2.29 9.24
C ASN A 121 17.20 2.73 7.96
N HIS A 122 17.36 1.83 6.98
CA HIS A 122 18.01 2.12 5.69
C HIS A 122 17.02 2.37 4.56
N ALA A 123 15.73 2.46 4.87
CA ALA A 123 14.71 2.71 3.86
C ALA A 123 14.83 4.15 3.32
N ARG A 124 14.56 4.28 2.02
CA ARG A 124 14.57 5.55 1.30
C ARG A 124 13.16 5.92 0.92
N VAL A 125 12.74 7.09 1.32
CA VAL A 125 11.44 7.67 0.98
C VAL A 125 11.63 8.73 -0.08
N MET A 126 10.75 8.80 -1.08
CA MET A 126 10.77 9.87 -2.07
C MET A 126 9.37 10.33 -2.37
N ILE A 127 9.18 11.64 -2.34
CA ILE A 127 7.92 12.30 -2.67
C ILE A 127 8.12 13.27 -3.84
N HIS A 128 7.20 13.24 -4.78
CA HIS A 128 7.17 14.16 -5.91
C HIS A 128 5.72 14.50 -6.31
N PRO A 129 5.47 15.57 -7.10
CA PRO A 129 4.15 15.81 -7.68
C PRO A 129 3.77 14.70 -8.67
N ILE A 130 2.47 14.52 -8.92
CA ILE A 130 2.00 13.60 -9.95
C ILE A 130 2.58 14.01 -11.30
N SER A 131 3.22 13.06 -11.98
CA SER A 131 3.68 13.22 -13.35
C SER A 131 2.66 12.64 -14.33
N THR A 132 2.43 13.32 -15.44
CA THR A 132 1.56 12.84 -16.49
C THR A 132 2.15 13.12 -17.87
N PHE A 133 1.69 12.38 -18.85
CA PHE A 133 1.93 12.62 -20.25
C PHE A 133 0.56 12.65 -20.95
N THR A 134 0.26 13.74 -21.66
CA THR A 134 -1.02 13.87 -22.36
C THR A 134 -0.80 13.98 -23.86
N SER A 135 -1.71 13.41 -24.64
CA SER A 135 -1.70 13.45 -26.11
C SER A 135 -3.12 13.57 -26.65
N GLY A 136 -3.27 13.89 -27.94
CA GLY A 136 -4.56 14.01 -28.58
C GLY A 136 -4.96 15.46 -28.89
N THR A 137 -6.26 15.76 -28.83
CA THR A 137 -6.76 17.12 -29.11
C THR A 137 -6.48 18.09 -27.97
N VAL A 138 -6.44 19.39 -28.26
CA VAL A 138 -6.25 20.42 -27.21
C VAL A 138 -7.30 20.29 -26.09
N PHE A 139 -8.56 20.05 -26.45
CA PHE A 139 -9.63 19.89 -25.45
C PHE A 139 -9.45 18.63 -24.58
N ALA A 140 -9.03 17.51 -25.17
CA ALA A 140 -8.73 16.29 -24.42
C ALA A 140 -7.57 16.52 -23.44
N ALA A 141 -6.50 17.17 -23.89
CA ALA A 141 -5.34 17.52 -23.05
C ALA A 141 -5.72 18.44 -21.88
N ILE A 142 -6.59 19.43 -22.10
CA ILE A 142 -7.07 20.33 -21.04
C ILE A 142 -7.87 19.52 -20.00
N ASN A 143 -8.83 18.68 -20.42
CA ASN A 143 -9.63 17.87 -19.53
C ASN A 143 -8.76 16.92 -18.68
N GLU A 144 -7.76 16.29 -19.30
CA GLU A 144 -6.83 15.40 -18.60
C GLU A 144 -5.99 16.17 -17.55
N LEU A 145 -5.51 17.36 -17.89
CA LEU A 145 -4.76 18.20 -16.94
C LEU A 145 -5.62 18.67 -15.76
N GLU A 146 -6.91 18.91 -15.96
CA GLU A 146 -7.85 19.23 -14.88
C GLU A 146 -8.04 18.04 -13.95
N GLU A 147 -8.18 16.82 -14.47
CA GLU A 147 -8.29 15.61 -13.68
C GLU A 147 -6.99 15.33 -12.91
N VAL A 148 -5.82 15.47 -13.54
CA VAL A 148 -4.53 15.32 -12.85
C VAL A 148 -4.37 16.34 -11.72
N LYS A 149 -4.81 17.58 -11.90
CA LYS A 149 -4.83 18.58 -10.81
C LYS A 149 -5.73 18.15 -9.66
N ARG A 150 -6.92 17.58 -9.97
CA ARG A 150 -7.84 17.05 -8.97
C ARG A 150 -7.20 15.90 -8.19
N MET A 151 -6.56 14.94 -8.87
CA MET A 151 -5.86 13.82 -8.23
C MET A 151 -4.69 14.30 -7.37
N GLN A 152 -3.92 15.29 -7.83
CA GLN A 152 -2.84 15.91 -7.05
C GLN A 152 -3.36 16.53 -5.75
N GLU A 153 -4.51 17.18 -5.81
CA GLU A 153 -5.16 17.78 -4.64
C GLU A 153 -5.66 16.70 -3.67
N LEU A 154 -6.26 15.61 -4.17
CA LEU A 154 -6.66 14.47 -3.36
C LEU A 154 -5.46 13.81 -2.66
N MET A 155 -4.37 13.55 -3.39
CA MET A 155 -3.15 12.99 -2.84
C MET A 155 -2.57 13.88 -1.74
N SER A 156 -2.53 15.19 -1.98
CA SER A 156 -2.04 16.16 -0.98
C SER A 156 -2.91 16.16 0.28
N THR A 157 -4.22 16.12 0.12
CA THR A 157 -5.18 16.10 1.22
C THR A 157 -5.05 14.81 2.03
N SER A 158 -4.94 13.67 1.36
CA SER A 158 -4.75 12.37 2.01
C SER A 158 -3.42 12.30 2.77
N LEU A 159 -2.32 12.81 2.20
CA LEU A 159 -1.03 12.89 2.90
C LEU A 159 -1.08 13.79 4.13
N VAL A 160 -1.79 14.93 4.07
CA VAL A 160 -1.99 15.80 5.25
C VAL A 160 -2.79 15.07 6.33
N LEU A 161 -3.83 14.32 5.95
CA LEU A 161 -4.64 13.55 6.88
C LEU A 161 -3.83 12.44 7.56
N GLU A 162 -2.96 11.78 6.80
CA GLU A 162 -2.22 10.61 7.26
C GLU A 162 -0.87 10.92 7.91
N SER A 163 -0.40 12.16 7.86
CA SER A 163 0.93 12.55 8.35
C SER A 163 0.86 13.75 9.30
N LYS A 164 2.01 14.28 9.68
CA LYS A 164 2.14 15.58 10.39
C LYS A 164 2.41 16.73 9.43
N MET A 165 2.37 16.46 8.13
CA MET A 165 2.66 17.47 7.11
C MET A 165 1.48 18.43 6.96
N THR A 166 1.78 19.69 6.71
CA THR A 166 0.78 20.69 6.36
C THR A 166 0.66 20.82 4.85
N LYS A 167 -0.52 21.22 4.36
CA LYS A 167 -0.73 21.52 2.94
C LYS A 167 0.27 22.55 2.41
N LYS A 168 0.65 23.54 3.22
CA LYS A 168 1.64 24.55 2.87
C LYS A 168 3.04 23.94 2.64
N GLN A 169 3.44 22.98 3.49
CA GLN A 169 4.71 22.26 3.31
C GLN A 169 4.69 21.42 2.03
N LEU A 170 3.64 20.61 1.80
CA LEU A 170 3.50 19.82 0.58
C LEU A 170 3.50 20.69 -0.68
N ASN A 171 2.72 21.77 -0.69
CA ASN A 171 2.69 22.69 -1.83
C ASN A 171 4.06 23.34 -2.09
N LYS A 172 4.84 23.64 -1.03
CA LYS A 172 6.20 24.13 -1.19
C LYS A 172 7.12 23.07 -1.81
N MET A 173 6.99 21.81 -1.37
CA MET A 173 7.76 20.68 -1.91
C MET A 173 7.42 20.45 -3.39
N PHE A 174 6.14 20.36 -3.74
CA PHE A 174 5.69 20.10 -5.10
C PHE A 174 6.00 21.24 -6.09
N LYS A 175 5.99 22.49 -5.64
CA LYS A 175 6.37 23.65 -6.48
C LYS A 175 7.83 23.64 -6.94
N GLN A 176 8.71 22.91 -6.24
CA GLN A 176 10.10 22.74 -6.65
C GLN A 176 10.21 21.83 -7.88
N ASN A 177 9.18 21.04 -8.18
CA ASN A 177 9.13 20.09 -9.29
C ASN A 177 10.34 19.13 -9.32
N LEU A 178 10.78 18.70 -8.13
CA LEU A 178 11.91 17.84 -7.91
C LEU A 178 11.50 16.63 -7.08
N ASP A 179 12.21 15.54 -7.26
CA ASP A 179 12.15 14.39 -6.38
C ASP A 179 12.77 14.75 -5.02
N ILE A 180 11.98 14.68 -3.97
CA ILE A 180 12.42 14.98 -2.62
C ILE A 180 12.66 13.69 -1.86
N TYR A 181 13.94 13.35 -1.71
CA TYR A 181 14.37 12.18 -0.98
C TYR A 181 14.52 12.47 0.51
N MET A 182 14.18 11.48 1.32
CA MET A 182 14.32 11.54 2.76
C MET A 182 14.66 10.16 3.35
N ASP A 183 15.33 10.17 4.49
CA ASP A 183 15.64 8.99 5.27
C ASP A 183 14.49 8.60 6.23
N ALA A 184 14.69 7.52 6.97
CA ALA A 184 13.73 7.02 7.95
C ALA A 184 13.44 8.03 9.07
N ASN A 185 14.44 8.76 9.55
CA ASN A 185 14.28 9.77 10.61
C ASN A 185 13.35 10.89 10.14
N LYS A 186 13.58 11.40 8.93
CA LYS A 186 12.74 12.45 8.35
C LYS A 186 11.33 11.98 8.07
N ALA A 187 11.15 10.73 7.63
CA ALA A 187 9.82 10.14 7.42
C ALA A 187 9.02 10.05 8.74
N VAL A 188 9.66 9.70 9.85
CA VAL A 188 9.02 9.68 11.18
C VAL A 188 8.76 11.09 11.70
N GLU A 189 9.70 12.02 11.53
CA GLU A 189 9.50 13.44 11.87
C GLU A 189 8.25 14.01 11.18
N LEU A 190 8.09 13.73 9.88
CA LEU A 190 6.94 14.15 9.08
C LEU A 190 5.67 13.32 9.34
N GLY A 191 5.75 12.27 10.13
CA GLY A 191 4.61 11.41 10.49
C GLY A 191 4.12 10.52 9.34
N ILE A 192 4.97 10.24 8.36
CA ILE A 192 4.73 9.23 7.31
C ILE A 192 4.81 7.83 7.90
N ALA A 193 5.74 7.62 8.83
CA ALA A 193 5.86 6.44 9.68
C ALA A 193 5.86 6.85 11.15
N ASP A 194 5.79 5.87 12.06
CA ASP A 194 5.75 6.11 13.51
C ASP A 194 7.01 5.56 14.20
N ILE A 195 7.58 4.45 13.69
CA ILE A 195 8.65 3.66 14.33
C ILE A 195 9.73 3.36 13.30
N ILE A 196 11.00 3.51 13.69
CA ILE A 196 12.15 3.01 12.94
C ILE A 196 12.53 1.63 13.50
N ALA A 197 12.63 0.60 12.62
CA ALA A 197 13.06 -0.75 12.96
C ALA A 197 14.56 -0.91 12.84
#